data_85ddaebba8f3e0adbdf67e060667f2b2
#
_entry.id   85ddaebba8f3e0adbdf67e060667f2b2
#
_cell.length_a   1.000
_cell.length_b   1.000
_cell.length_c   1.000
_cell.angle_alpha   90.00
_cell.angle_beta   90.00
_cell.angle_gamma   90.00
#
_symmetry.space_group_name_H-M   'P 1'
#
loop_
_entity.id
_entity.type
_entity.pdbx_description
1 polymer ?
#
loop_
_entity_poly.entity_id
_entity_poly.type
_entity_poly.pdbx_seq_one_letter_code
_entity_poly.pdbx_strand_id
1 'polypeptide(L)'
;GMEVSSTHFPWANRSRDIGKVADIVNTLGLSRVPGGFGPDDFKDMDTLKRTIDSTQHLVDALKPYDMTLFLHNHYWEFQPINGRTGYHYLQDAVPDVEFEIDTYWAANFGNNDPAAEVARVRERTPLAHIKDGPLIKDQPHVAVGSGAMDFEAIFAAVDPEVFEWAVVELDNCATDMFT
;
A
#
# COMPACT_ATOMS: atom_id res chain seq x y z
N GLY A 1 10.35 22.89 -10.36
CA GLY A 1 9.46 21.88 -10.88
C GLY A 1 8.82 21.07 -9.73
N MET A 2 7.92 20.18 -10.03
CA MET A 2 7.38 19.21 -9.07
C MET A 2 8.17 17.91 -9.18
N GLU A 3 8.35 17.22 -8.07
CA GLU A 3 8.87 15.88 -8.00
C GLU A 3 7.70 14.90 -7.92
N VAL A 4 7.81 13.75 -8.58
CA VAL A 4 6.80 12.68 -8.53
C VAL A 4 7.27 11.66 -7.51
N SER A 5 6.49 11.42 -6.45
CA SER A 5 6.80 10.44 -5.40
C SER A 5 6.47 9.01 -5.84
N SER A 6 5.28 8.84 -6.38
CA SER A 6 4.73 7.54 -6.79
C SER A 6 3.63 7.73 -7.84
N THR A 7 3.10 6.64 -8.35
CA THR A 7 1.92 6.62 -9.20
C THR A 7 1.07 5.41 -8.88
N HIS A 8 -0.26 5.54 -8.98
CA HIS A 8 -1.18 4.42 -8.88
C HIS A 8 -1.64 3.88 -10.24
N PHE A 9 -1.01 4.35 -11.31
CA PHE A 9 -1.29 3.85 -12.67
C PHE A 9 -0.02 3.90 -13.52
N PRO A 10 0.21 2.89 -14.35
CA PRO A 10 -0.54 1.64 -14.54
C PRO A 10 -0.20 0.58 -13.46
N TRP A 11 -1.20 -0.15 -12.99
CA TRP A 11 -1.01 -1.26 -12.04
C TRP A 11 -0.35 -2.46 -12.73
N ALA A 12 0.78 -2.95 -12.20
CA ALA A 12 1.53 -4.08 -12.76
C ALA A 12 0.67 -5.34 -12.87
N ASN A 13 -0.06 -5.69 -11.82
CA ASN A 13 -0.88 -6.90 -11.75
C ASN A 13 -2.16 -6.86 -12.61
N ARG A 14 -2.47 -5.72 -13.23
CA ARG A 14 -3.60 -5.55 -14.16
C ARG A 14 -3.15 -5.36 -15.60
N SER A 15 -1.85 -5.35 -15.86
CA SER A 15 -1.29 -5.21 -17.20
C SER A 15 -0.90 -6.56 -17.79
N ARG A 16 -1.07 -6.70 -19.12
CA ARG A 16 -0.56 -7.85 -19.89
C ARG A 16 0.84 -7.59 -20.47
N ASP A 17 1.33 -6.36 -20.35
CA ASP A 17 2.59 -5.90 -20.93
C ASP A 17 3.39 -5.13 -19.87
N ILE A 18 4.27 -5.85 -19.20
CA ILE A 18 5.11 -5.28 -18.14
C ILE A 18 6.14 -4.29 -18.70
N GLY A 19 6.63 -4.52 -19.92
CA GLY A 19 7.55 -3.58 -20.58
C GLY A 19 6.90 -2.21 -20.78
N LYS A 20 5.65 -2.18 -21.23
CA LYS A 20 4.91 -0.93 -21.37
C LYS A 20 4.64 -0.24 -20.02
N VAL A 21 4.39 -1.02 -18.96
CA VAL A 21 4.25 -0.47 -17.61
C VAL A 21 5.56 0.19 -17.18
N ALA A 22 6.67 -0.51 -17.34
CA ALA A 22 8.00 0.00 -17.02
C ALA A 22 8.34 1.29 -17.79
N ASP A 23 8.05 1.35 -19.09
CA ASP A 23 8.24 2.54 -19.92
C ASP A 23 7.46 3.75 -19.42
N ILE A 24 6.19 3.56 -19.01
CA ILE A 24 5.35 4.63 -18.49
C ILE A 24 5.91 5.14 -17.15
N VAL A 25 6.23 4.25 -16.23
CA VAL A 25 6.77 4.59 -14.91
C VAL A 25 8.12 5.30 -15.04
N ASN A 26 9.00 4.81 -15.93
CA ASN A 26 10.28 5.45 -16.22
C ASN A 26 10.11 6.86 -16.83
N THR A 27 9.08 7.09 -17.65
CA THR A 27 8.78 8.43 -18.20
C THR A 27 8.47 9.46 -17.10
N LEU A 28 7.94 9.00 -15.96
CA LEU A 28 7.71 9.84 -14.78
C LEU A 28 8.97 10.03 -13.92
N GLY A 29 10.09 9.42 -14.28
CA GLY A 29 11.33 9.43 -13.51
C GLY A 29 11.30 8.51 -12.29
N LEU A 30 10.41 7.52 -12.27
CA LEU A 30 10.23 6.58 -11.17
C LEU A 30 10.87 5.23 -11.48
N SER A 31 11.31 4.52 -10.43
CA SER A 31 11.81 3.15 -10.48
C SER A 31 10.89 2.15 -9.76
N ARG A 32 9.82 2.63 -9.16
CA ARG A 32 8.85 1.80 -8.43
C ARG A 32 7.54 1.68 -9.22
N VAL A 33 7.10 0.45 -9.42
CA VAL A 33 5.88 0.11 -10.17
C VAL A 33 4.77 -0.24 -9.20
N PRO A 34 3.57 0.37 -9.30
CA PRO A 34 2.47 0.09 -8.39
C PRO A 34 1.82 -1.26 -8.67
N GLY A 35 1.41 -1.92 -7.60
CA GLY A 35 0.53 -3.06 -7.59
C GLY A 35 -0.48 -2.98 -6.46
N GLY A 36 -1.65 -3.58 -6.63
CA GLY A 36 -2.69 -3.60 -5.61
C GLY A 36 -3.77 -4.61 -5.95
N PHE A 37 -4.50 -5.03 -4.94
CA PHE A 37 -5.41 -6.16 -5.03
C PHE A 37 -6.85 -5.76 -4.74
N GLY A 38 -7.78 -6.60 -5.20
CA GLY A 38 -9.18 -6.51 -4.82
C GLY A 38 -9.50 -7.44 -3.64
N PRO A 39 -10.71 -7.31 -3.07
CA PRO A 39 -11.12 -8.15 -1.93
C PRO A 39 -11.16 -9.65 -2.26
N ASP A 40 -11.39 -10.02 -3.51
CA ASP A 40 -11.41 -11.42 -3.95
C ASP A 40 -10.01 -12.07 -3.91
N ASP A 41 -8.93 -11.29 -3.99
CA ASP A 41 -7.55 -11.77 -3.94
C ASP A 41 -7.15 -12.22 -2.52
N PHE A 42 -7.88 -11.76 -1.49
CA PHE A 42 -7.68 -12.09 -0.08
C PHE A 42 -8.89 -12.80 0.55
N LYS A 43 -9.75 -13.40 -0.25
CA LYS A 43 -10.98 -14.03 0.19
C LYS A 43 -10.76 -15.29 1.03
N ASP A 44 -9.80 -16.13 0.64
CA ASP A 44 -9.48 -17.39 1.26
C ASP A 44 -8.01 -17.78 1.00
N MET A 45 -7.56 -18.88 1.59
CA MET A 45 -6.17 -19.32 1.46
C MET A 45 -5.79 -19.75 0.03
N ASP A 46 -6.72 -20.25 -0.76
CA ASP A 46 -6.43 -20.69 -2.13
C ASP A 46 -6.29 -19.47 -3.07
N THR A 47 -7.11 -18.44 -2.89
CA THR A 47 -6.95 -17.17 -3.61
C THR A 47 -5.67 -16.47 -3.18
N LEU A 48 -5.40 -16.40 -1.87
CA LEU A 48 -4.19 -15.78 -1.33
C LEU A 48 -2.90 -16.43 -1.86
N LYS A 49 -2.84 -17.78 -1.97
CA LYS A 49 -1.69 -18.47 -2.57
C LYS A 49 -1.46 -18.02 -4.02
N ARG A 50 -2.52 -17.97 -4.83
CA ARG A 50 -2.41 -17.47 -6.22
C ARG A 50 -1.96 -16.01 -6.27
N THR A 51 -2.43 -15.18 -5.34
CA THR A 51 -2.02 -13.78 -5.21
C THR A 51 -0.53 -13.68 -4.88
N ILE A 52 -0.03 -14.48 -3.94
CA ILE A 52 1.39 -14.56 -3.59
C ILE A 52 2.23 -15.02 -4.81
N ASP A 53 1.82 -16.10 -5.47
CA ASP A 53 2.53 -16.62 -6.64
C ASP A 53 2.58 -15.61 -7.78
N SER A 54 1.47 -14.91 -8.04
CA SER A 54 1.41 -13.87 -9.07
C SER A 54 2.25 -12.64 -8.69
N THR A 55 2.30 -12.27 -7.41
CA THR A 55 3.14 -11.19 -6.92
C THR A 55 4.62 -11.49 -7.11
N GLN A 56 5.07 -12.70 -6.75
CA GLN A 56 6.45 -13.13 -6.98
C GLN A 56 6.79 -13.11 -8.48
N HIS A 57 5.86 -13.57 -9.32
CA HIS A 57 6.07 -13.53 -10.77
C HIS A 57 6.22 -12.09 -11.30
N LEU A 58 5.47 -11.12 -10.78
CA LEU A 58 5.61 -9.71 -11.15
C LEU A 58 6.95 -9.12 -10.69
N VAL A 59 7.38 -9.43 -9.47
CA VAL A 59 8.71 -9.06 -8.97
C VAL A 59 9.79 -9.52 -9.93
N ASP A 60 9.75 -10.80 -10.33
CA ASP A 60 10.73 -11.36 -11.26
C ASP A 60 10.65 -10.75 -12.67
N ALA A 61 9.44 -10.44 -13.14
CA ALA A 61 9.21 -9.82 -14.44
C ALA A 61 9.70 -8.34 -14.51
N LEU A 62 9.80 -7.65 -13.37
CA LEU A 62 10.29 -6.27 -13.29
C LEU A 62 11.82 -6.17 -13.20
N LYS A 63 12.51 -7.20 -12.74
CA LYS A 63 13.98 -7.22 -12.59
C LYS A 63 14.74 -6.83 -13.87
N PRO A 64 14.36 -7.28 -15.09
CA PRO A 64 15.03 -6.89 -16.31
C PRO A 64 14.96 -5.39 -16.65
N TYR A 65 14.03 -4.67 -16.04
CA TYR A 65 13.82 -3.22 -16.21
C TYR A 65 14.45 -2.38 -15.10
N ASP A 66 15.15 -3.03 -14.14
CA ASP A 66 15.69 -2.37 -12.94
C ASP A 66 14.61 -1.63 -12.15
N MET A 67 13.44 -2.28 -12.00
CA MET A 67 12.27 -1.75 -11.31
C MET A 67 11.84 -2.64 -10.16
N THR A 68 11.33 -2.01 -9.11
CA THR A 68 10.79 -2.65 -7.92
C THR A 68 9.26 -2.58 -7.92
N LEU A 69 8.61 -3.69 -7.57
CA LEU A 69 7.18 -3.70 -7.31
C LEU A 69 6.92 -3.11 -5.92
N PHE A 70 6.04 -2.12 -5.82
CA PHE A 70 5.46 -1.74 -4.53
C PHE A 70 3.95 -2.04 -4.50
N LEU A 71 3.45 -2.37 -3.32
CA LEU A 71 2.05 -2.70 -3.09
C LEU A 71 1.39 -1.66 -2.21
N HIS A 72 0.24 -1.17 -2.67
CA HIS A 72 -0.70 -0.39 -1.89
C HIS A 72 -1.79 -1.29 -1.34
N ASN A 73 -2.20 -1.06 -0.10
CA ASN A 73 -3.24 -1.83 0.58
C ASN A 73 -4.52 -1.02 0.78
N HIS A 74 -5.60 -1.79 0.95
CA HIS A 74 -6.87 -1.35 1.52
C HIS A 74 -7.12 -2.13 2.82
N TYR A 75 -8.36 -2.13 3.33
CA TYR A 75 -8.68 -2.83 4.57
C TYR A 75 -8.86 -4.35 4.40
N TRP A 76 -9.20 -4.84 3.19
CA TRP A 76 -9.47 -6.27 2.98
C TRP A 76 -8.22 -7.15 3.04
N GLU A 77 -7.04 -6.62 2.77
CA GLU A 77 -5.77 -7.33 2.96
C GLU A 77 -5.53 -7.65 4.44
N PHE A 78 -6.08 -6.82 5.34
CA PHE A 78 -5.95 -7.00 6.78
C PHE A 78 -7.03 -7.88 7.40
N GLN A 79 -7.95 -8.44 6.62
CA GLN A 79 -8.89 -9.42 7.12
C GLN A 79 -8.19 -10.74 7.49
N PRO A 80 -8.64 -11.44 8.57
CA PRO A 80 -8.01 -12.67 8.99
C PRO A 80 -8.37 -13.83 8.04
N ILE A 81 -7.34 -14.59 7.63
CA ILE A 81 -7.47 -15.87 6.93
C ILE A 81 -6.83 -16.94 7.82
N ASN A 82 -7.59 -17.94 8.23
CA ASN A 82 -7.13 -18.98 9.16
C ASN A 82 -6.47 -18.42 10.44
N GLY A 83 -7.01 -17.35 11.00
CA GLY A 83 -6.56 -16.76 12.26
C GLY A 83 -5.31 -15.88 12.16
N ARG A 84 -4.85 -15.55 10.95
CA ARG A 84 -3.75 -14.62 10.70
C ARG A 84 -4.14 -13.62 9.63
N THR A 85 -3.69 -12.37 9.75
CA THR A 85 -3.87 -11.31 8.74
C THR A 85 -3.41 -11.80 7.36
N GLY A 86 -4.29 -11.66 6.36
CA GLY A 86 -4.00 -12.10 4.99
C GLY A 86 -2.76 -11.45 4.41
N TYR A 87 -2.60 -10.13 4.62
CA TYR A 87 -1.44 -9.39 4.12
C TYR A 87 -0.11 -9.89 4.71
N HIS A 88 -0.09 -10.34 5.97
CA HIS A 88 1.12 -10.87 6.60
C HIS A 88 1.65 -12.14 5.92
N TYR A 89 0.78 -12.97 5.34
CA TYR A 89 1.24 -14.11 4.54
C TYR A 89 1.99 -13.67 3.28
N LEU A 90 1.47 -12.66 2.58
CA LEU A 90 2.11 -12.09 1.40
C LEU A 90 3.43 -11.40 1.74
N GLN A 91 3.43 -10.57 2.79
CA GLN A 91 4.63 -9.87 3.26
C GLN A 91 5.78 -10.82 3.59
N ASP A 92 5.48 -11.98 4.19
CA ASP A 92 6.50 -12.97 4.55
C ASP A 92 6.95 -13.81 3.34
N ALA A 93 6.04 -14.07 2.40
CA ALA A 93 6.31 -14.95 1.27
C ALA A 93 7.07 -14.25 0.13
N VAL A 94 6.93 -12.91 -0.02
CA VAL A 94 7.55 -12.15 -1.11
C VAL A 94 8.45 -11.04 -0.52
N PRO A 95 9.70 -11.36 -0.17
CA PRO A 95 10.58 -10.41 0.52
C PRO A 95 11.05 -9.23 -0.35
N ASP A 96 11.06 -9.39 -1.67
CA ASP A 96 11.55 -8.37 -2.62
C ASP A 96 10.49 -7.30 -2.98
N VAL A 97 9.30 -7.36 -2.38
CA VAL A 97 8.25 -6.35 -2.56
C VAL A 97 8.44 -5.20 -1.57
N GLU A 98 8.33 -3.97 -2.05
CA GLU A 98 8.18 -2.78 -1.23
C GLU A 98 6.71 -2.45 -0.96
N PHE A 99 6.44 -1.54 -0.03
CA PHE A 99 5.10 -1.19 0.37
C PHE A 99 4.88 0.33 0.37
N GLU A 100 3.73 0.74 -0.11
CA GLU A 100 3.08 2.00 0.20
C GLU A 100 1.95 1.69 1.18
N ILE A 101 2.29 1.68 2.47
CA ILE A 101 1.28 1.34 3.49
C ILE A 101 0.26 2.47 3.60
N ASP A 102 -0.98 2.18 3.23
CA ASP A 102 -2.09 3.04 3.57
C ASP A 102 -2.45 2.81 5.04
N THR A 103 -2.10 3.78 5.86
CA THR A 103 -2.19 3.66 7.32
C THR A 103 -3.63 3.67 7.82
N TYR A 104 -4.54 4.39 7.14
CA TYR A 104 -5.95 4.41 7.50
C TYR A 104 -6.64 3.09 7.21
N TRP A 105 -6.39 2.52 6.03
CA TRP A 105 -6.92 1.21 5.69
C TRP A 105 -6.26 0.09 6.48
N ALA A 106 -4.99 0.22 6.85
CA ALA A 106 -4.31 -0.73 7.73
C ALA A 106 -4.92 -0.76 9.13
N ALA A 107 -5.45 0.36 9.63
CA ALA A 107 -6.20 0.40 10.89
C ALA A 107 -7.47 -0.48 10.88
N ASN A 108 -7.96 -0.88 9.69
CA ASN A 108 -9.09 -1.80 9.51
C ASN A 108 -10.27 -1.43 10.43
N PHE A 109 -10.70 -0.17 10.37
CA PHE A 109 -11.77 0.40 11.18
C PHE A 109 -11.55 0.24 12.71
N GLY A 110 -10.30 0.38 13.16
CA GLY A 110 -9.92 0.27 14.57
C GLY A 110 -9.67 -1.16 15.06
N ASN A 111 -9.66 -2.17 14.17
CA ASN A 111 -9.36 -3.55 14.53
C ASN A 111 -7.86 -3.86 14.58
N ASN A 112 -7.03 -3.05 13.93
CA ASN A 112 -5.57 -3.21 13.91
C ASN A 112 -4.88 -1.92 14.37
N ASP A 113 -3.64 -2.06 14.78
CA ASP A 113 -2.73 -0.95 15.08
C ASP A 113 -1.91 -0.61 13.81
N PRO A 114 -2.17 0.53 13.14
CA PRO A 114 -1.45 0.89 11.92
C PRO A 114 0.04 1.14 12.14
N ALA A 115 0.46 1.59 13.33
CA ALA A 115 1.88 1.75 13.66
C ALA A 115 2.58 0.39 13.72
N ALA A 116 1.94 -0.64 14.28
CA ALA A 116 2.47 -2.00 14.27
C ALA A 116 2.56 -2.58 12.86
N GLU A 117 1.59 -2.27 11.97
CA GLU A 117 1.63 -2.72 10.57
C GLU A 117 2.78 -2.06 9.79
N VAL A 118 3.03 -0.76 10.01
CA VAL A 118 4.21 -0.06 9.44
C VAL A 118 5.51 -0.67 10.00
N ALA A 119 5.61 -0.82 11.32
CA ALA A 119 6.80 -1.37 11.97
C ALA A 119 7.18 -2.76 11.45
N ARG A 120 6.18 -3.58 11.09
CA ARG A 120 6.37 -4.93 10.59
C ARG A 120 7.19 -4.99 9.30
N VAL A 121 7.02 -4.01 8.40
CA VAL A 121 7.65 -3.99 7.07
C VAL A 121 8.45 -2.71 6.82
N ARG A 122 8.81 -1.99 7.89
CA ARG A 122 9.46 -0.67 7.82
C ARG A 122 10.71 -0.62 6.94
N GLU A 123 11.47 -1.72 6.87
CA GLU A 123 12.67 -1.86 6.03
C GLU A 123 12.36 -1.92 4.53
N ARG A 124 11.08 -1.99 4.17
CA ARG A 124 10.57 -2.08 2.79
C ARG A 124 9.39 -1.14 2.56
N THR A 125 9.28 -0.07 3.37
CA THR A 125 8.16 0.88 3.31
C THR A 125 8.70 2.28 3.01
N PRO A 126 9.10 2.55 1.76
CA PRO A 126 9.54 3.89 1.35
C PRO A 126 8.40 4.90 1.29
N LEU A 127 7.18 4.45 1.19
CA LEU A 127 6.00 5.27 0.99
C LEU A 127 4.91 4.91 2.01
N ALA A 128 4.13 5.90 2.44
CA ALA A 128 2.89 5.66 3.18
C ALA A 128 1.79 6.60 2.70
N HIS A 129 0.57 6.08 2.55
CA HIS A 129 -0.62 6.92 2.44
C HIS A 129 -1.06 7.37 3.82
N ILE A 130 -1.24 8.67 3.93
CA ILE A 130 -1.67 9.36 5.14
C ILE A 130 -3.09 9.86 4.92
N LYS A 131 -4.05 9.17 5.53
CA LYS A 131 -5.47 9.49 5.53
C LYS A 131 -5.94 9.60 6.97
N ASP A 132 -6.97 10.38 7.21
CA ASP A 132 -7.57 10.51 8.53
C ASP A 132 -9.10 10.42 8.46
N GLY A 133 -9.71 10.03 9.55
CA GLY A 133 -11.14 9.85 9.66
C GLY A 133 -11.55 9.22 11.00
N PRO A 134 -12.83 8.92 11.18
CA PRO A 134 -13.38 8.40 12.44
C PRO A 134 -13.06 6.91 12.68
N LEU A 135 -12.39 6.20 11.77
CA LEU A 135 -12.18 4.74 11.80
C LEU A 135 -13.50 3.94 11.82
N ILE A 136 -14.52 4.48 11.21
CA ILE A 136 -15.85 3.85 11.08
C ILE A 136 -16.09 3.57 9.61
N LYS A 137 -16.48 2.33 9.32
CA LYS A 137 -16.79 1.91 7.94
C LYS A 137 -17.86 2.79 7.32
N ASP A 138 -17.67 3.14 6.04
CA ASP A 138 -18.59 3.96 5.23
C ASP A 138 -18.80 5.40 5.74
N GLN A 139 -17.97 5.86 6.68
CA GLN A 139 -17.92 7.28 7.06
C GLN A 139 -16.86 8.01 6.23
N PRO A 140 -17.08 9.30 5.93
CA PRO A 140 -16.14 10.08 5.15
C PRO A 140 -14.84 10.35 5.90
N HIS A 141 -13.77 10.51 5.15
CA HIS A 141 -12.49 11.00 5.64
C HIS A 141 -12.58 12.47 6.05
N VAL A 142 -11.64 12.90 6.87
CA VAL A 142 -11.47 14.28 7.33
C VAL A 142 -10.04 14.75 7.04
N ALA A 143 -9.79 16.02 7.23
CA ALA A 143 -8.43 16.57 7.12
C ALA A 143 -7.48 15.84 8.08
N VAL A 144 -6.25 15.57 7.62
CA VAL A 144 -5.20 14.93 8.42
C VAL A 144 -4.97 15.70 9.73
N GLY A 145 -4.98 14.99 10.85
CA GLY A 145 -4.90 15.54 12.20
C GLY A 145 -6.24 15.93 12.82
N SER A 146 -7.36 15.73 12.11
CA SER A 146 -8.72 16.04 12.62
C SER A 146 -9.56 14.81 12.94
N GLY A 147 -9.03 13.61 12.69
CA GLY A 147 -9.69 12.33 12.90
C GLY A 147 -9.15 11.55 14.10
N ALA A 148 -9.15 10.22 13.97
CA ALA A 148 -8.81 9.30 15.05
C ALA A 148 -7.43 8.62 14.87
N MET A 149 -6.65 8.98 13.82
CA MET A 149 -5.35 8.37 13.56
C MET A 149 -4.27 8.93 14.49
N ASP A 150 -3.47 8.03 15.05
CA ASP A 150 -2.28 8.40 15.85
C ASP A 150 -1.05 8.51 14.92
N PHE A 151 -0.86 9.68 14.31
CA PHE A 151 0.26 9.92 13.41
C PHE A 151 1.60 9.99 14.14
N GLU A 152 1.63 10.35 15.42
CA GLU A 152 2.87 10.32 16.20
C GLU A 152 3.41 8.90 16.31
N ALA A 153 2.55 7.93 16.67
CA ALA A 153 2.90 6.52 16.72
C ALA A 153 3.29 5.97 15.33
N ILE A 154 2.55 6.33 14.26
CA ILE A 154 2.82 5.90 12.89
C ILE A 154 4.20 6.37 12.44
N PHE A 155 4.51 7.67 12.58
CA PHE A 155 5.81 8.21 12.16
C PHE A 155 6.98 7.77 13.06
N ALA A 156 6.72 7.39 14.31
CA ALA A 156 7.73 6.74 15.15
C ALA A 156 8.06 5.30 14.71
N ALA A 157 7.16 4.66 13.96
CA ALA A 157 7.30 3.28 13.49
C ALA A 157 8.06 3.13 12.16
N VAL A 158 8.21 4.18 11.36
CA VAL A 158 8.95 4.14 10.09
C VAL A 158 10.45 3.95 10.32
N ASP A 159 11.14 3.43 9.31
CA ASP A 159 12.59 3.44 9.26
C ASP A 159 13.04 4.74 8.55
N PRO A 160 13.72 5.67 9.24
CA PRO A 160 14.10 6.96 8.66
C PRO A 160 15.14 6.84 7.53
N GLU A 161 15.84 5.71 7.41
CA GLU A 161 16.79 5.45 6.32
C GLU A 161 16.10 4.92 5.06
N VAL A 162 14.84 4.47 5.16
CA VAL A 162 14.05 3.87 4.06
C VAL A 162 12.89 4.76 3.65
N PHE A 163 12.22 5.38 4.63
CA PHE A 163 11.00 6.16 4.42
C PHE A 163 11.27 7.47 3.70
N GLU A 164 10.67 7.65 2.53
CA GLU A 164 10.89 8.78 1.64
C GLU A 164 9.70 9.76 1.58
N TRP A 165 8.46 9.22 1.51
CA TRP A 165 7.28 10.03 1.26
C TRP A 165 6.07 9.67 2.12
N ALA A 166 5.48 10.69 2.72
CA ALA A 166 4.14 10.67 3.31
C ALA A 166 3.15 11.30 2.31
N VAL A 167 2.37 10.46 1.64
CA VAL A 167 1.44 10.88 0.59
C VAL A 167 0.05 11.09 1.20
N VAL A 168 -0.39 12.33 1.28
CA VAL A 168 -1.74 12.64 1.78
C VAL A 168 -2.77 12.34 0.71
N GLU A 169 -3.75 11.50 1.04
CA GLU A 169 -4.85 11.13 0.14
C GLU A 169 -6.18 11.04 0.91
N LEU A 170 -7.26 11.42 0.26
CA LEU A 170 -8.63 11.21 0.73
C LEU A 170 -9.45 10.55 -0.38
N ASP A 171 -10.07 9.40 -0.11
CA ASP A 171 -10.96 8.74 -1.10
C ASP A 171 -12.31 9.45 -1.20
N ASN A 172 -12.75 10.04 -0.11
CA ASN A 172 -13.94 10.89 -0.03
C ASN A 172 -13.78 11.89 1.12
N CYS A 173 -14.58 12.92 1.13
CA CYS A 173 -14.56 13.94 2.17
C CYS A 173 -15.99 14.33 2.56
N ALA A 174 -16.23 14.62 3.84
CA ALA A 174 -17.52 15.13 4.33
C ALA A 174 -17.79 16.58 3.91
N THR A 175 -16.74 17.30 3.53
CA THR A 175 -16.77 18.71 3.14
C THR A 175 -16.19 18.87 1.73
N ASP A 176 -16.12 20.10 1.26
CA ASP A 176 -15.40 20.44 0.02
C ASP A 176 -13.90 20.17 0.21
N MET A 177 -13.28 19.40 -0.67
CA MET A 177 -11.86 19.08 -0.62
C MET A 177 -10.94 20.27 -0.92
N PHE A 178 -11.49 21.41 -1.31
CA PHE A 178 -10.76 22.64 -1.63
C PHE A 178 -10.94 23.76 -0.60
N THR A 179 -11.66 23.51 0.49
CA THR A 179 -11.92 24.51 1.55
C THR A 179 -11.43 24.08 2.92
#